data_b7ea63c2b34bff03812e00b20c2ea942
#
_entry.id   b7ea63c2b34bff03812e00b20c2ea942
#
_cell.length_a   1.000
_cell.length_b   1.000
_cell.length_c   1.000
_cell.angle_alpha   90.00
_cell.angle_beta   90.00
_cell.angle_gamma   90.00
#
_symmetry.space_group_name_H-M   'P 1'
#
loop_
_entity.id
_entity.type
_entity.pdbx_description
1 polymer ?
#
loop_
_entity_poly.entity_id
_entity_poly.type
_entity_poly.pdbx_seq_one_letter_code
_entity_poly.pdbx_strand_id
1 'polypeptide(L)'
;MFDKVLIANRGEIALRIQRACKELGIATVAVHSTADADAMHVRLADESVCIGPPPAAESYLNIPRLLSACEITGADAVHPGYGFLSENARFAEILEEHQIAFIGPTSEHIRVMGDKIEAKETAKKLGIPVVPGSDGAVTSEPEAMKIAKSMGFPVLIKATAGGGGRGMKVAHTAADLGLALSTARAEAKAAFGNDAVYVEKYLTKPRHIEIQVFGDGQGNAIHLGERDCSLQRRHQKLWEEAPSPALNAEARGKIGETVAQAMRKLGYRGAGTVEFLYEDGEFYFIEMNTRLQVEHPVTEAITGIDLVLEQIRVASGAHLVHQQTEITFSGHAVECRINAENARTFRPSPGQISYWHPPGGLGVRVDSGVYQGYRIPPFYDSLIGKLIVHGKTRNECLMRLKRALSEFVIDGIETTIPLFSDLILQPDIVNGLYDIHWLEKYLAKS
;
A
#
# COMPACT_ATOMS: atom_id res chain seq x y z
N MET A 1 -15.39 -18.03 14.86
CA MET A 1 -15.37 -16.53 14.83
C MET A 1 -14.71 -16.09 16.12
N PHE A 2 -13.97 -15.01 16.12
CA PHE A 2 -13.30 -14.50 17.34
C PHE A 2 -14.30 -13.88 18.30
N ASP A 3 -13.99 -13.93 19.59
CA ASP A 3 -14.79 -13.23 20.62
C ASP A 3 -14.29 -11.82 20.84
N LYS A 4 -12.96 -11.59 20.79
CA LYS A 4 -12.33 -10.31 21.04
C LYS A 4 -11.07 -10.10 20.19
N VAL A 5 -11.01 -8.97 19.47
CA VAL A 5 -9.87 -8.59 18.62
C VAL A 5 -9.13 -7.39 19.21
N LEU A 6 -7.82 -7.55 19.43
CA LEU A 6 -6.92 -6.45 19.72
C LEU A 6 -6.47 -5.82 18.39
N ILE A 7 -6.59 -4.49 18.29
CA ILE A 7 -6.21 -3.72 17.10
C ILE A 7 -4.82 -3.13 17.34
N ALA A 8 -3.79 -3.77 16.78
CA ALA A 8 -2.39 -3.38 16.93
C ALA A 8 -2.02 -2.24 15.97
N ASN A 9 -2.83 -1.18 15.96
CA ASN A 9 -2.65 -0.01 15.13
C ASN A 9 -3.34 1.22 15.73
N ARG A 10 -3.29 2.35 15.03
CA ARG A 10 -3.86 3.65 15.43
C ARG A 10 -4.55 4.36 14.27
N GLY A 11 -5.15 5.51 14.58
CA GLY A 11 -5.70 6.42 13.57
C GLY A 11 -6.91 5.85 12.82
N GLU A 12 -7.02 6.19 11.54
CA GLU A 12 -8.19 5.84 10.74
C GLU A 12 -8.32 4.32 10.53
N ILE A 13 -7.20 3.61 10.36
CA ILE A 13 -7.25 2.17 10.13
C ILE A 13 -7.72 1.39 11.38
N ALA A 14 -7.33 1.83 12.58
CA ALA A 14 -7.83 1.23 13.80
C ALA A 14 -9.36 1.39 13.90
N LEU A 15 -9.87 2.57 13.55
CA LEU A 15 -11.32 2.83 13.51
C LEU A 15 -12.02 2.03 12.41
N ARG A 16 -11.38 1.85 11.24
CA ARG A 16 -11.90 1.02 10.14
C ARG A 16 -12.06 -0.45 10.58
N ILE A 17 -11.07 -0.98 11.29
CA ILE A 17 -11.11 -2.35 11.82
C ILE A 17 -12.20 -2.48 12.89
N GLN A 18 -12.34 -1.51 13.78
CA GLN A 18 -13.41 -1.51 14.79
C GLN A 18 -14.79 -1.59 14.16
N ARG A 19 -15.03 -0.88 13.06
CA ARG A 19 -16.32 -0.93 12.34
C ARG A 19 -16.62 -2.36 11.87
N ALA A 20 -15.66 -3.04 11.24
CA ALA A 20 -15.82 -4.42 10.80
C ALA A 20 -16.04 -5.39 11.97
N CYS A 21 -15.29 -5.25 13.05
CA CYS A 21 -15.48 -6.06 14.26
C CYS A 21 -16.89 -5.88 14.85
N LYS A 22 -17.35 -4.63 14.97
CA LYS A 22 -18.68 -4.33 15.50
C LYS A 22 -19.82 -4.89 14.63
N GLU A 23 -19.69 -4.83 13.31
CA GLU A 23 -20.65 -5.43 12.37
C GLU A 23 -20.69 -6.96 12.47
N LEU A 24 -19.57 -7.59 12.88
CA LEU A 24 -19.49 -9.02 13.16
C LEU A 24 -19.88 -9.40 14.61
N GLY A 25 -20.19 -8.43 15.47
CA GLY A 25 -20.50 -8.67 16.89
C GLY A 25 -19.28 -9.05 17.72
N ILE A 26 -18.06 -8.67 17.29
CA ILE A 26 -16.79 -8.97 17.95
C ILE A 26 -16.39 -7.79 18.84
N ALA A 27 -16.03 -8.08 20.10
CA ALA A 27 -15.49 -7.08 21.02
C ALA A 27 -14.12 -6.58 20.58
N THR A 28 -13.82 -5.31 20.85
CA THR A 28 -12.59 -4.64 20.38
C THR A 28 -11.74 -4.12 21.51
N VAL A 29 -10.43 -4.34 21.41
CA VAL A 29 -9.42 -3.72 22.27
C VAL A 29 -8.59 -2.75 21.45
N ALA A 30 -8.64 -1.46 21.79
CA ALA A 30 -7.73 -0.47 21.23
C ALA A 30 -6.45 -0.40 22.04
N VAL A 31 -5.30 -0.47 21.37
CA VAL A 31 -4.03 -0.09 21.99
C VAL A 31 -3.70 1.36 21.66
N HIS A 32 -3.03 2.04 22.58
CA HIS A 32 -2.61 3.43 22.34
C HIS A 32 -1.34 3.80 23.10
N SER A 33 -0.56 4.70 22.52
CA SER A 33 0.47 5.40 23.29
C SER A 33 -0.16 6.51 24.14
N THR A 34 0.62 7.09 25.07
CA THR A 34 0.12 8.23 25.85
C THR A 34 -0.27 9.45 24.99
N ALA A 35 0.29 9.58 23.77
CA ALA A 35 -0.07 10.67 22.85
C ALA A 35 -1.43 10.45 22.16
N ASP A 36 -1.91 9.23 22.08
CA ASP A 36 -3.15 8.88 21.41
C ASP A 36 -4.32 8.59 22.38
N ALA A 37 -4.16 8.89 23.67
CA ALA A 37 -5.17 8.58 24.69
C ALA A 37 -6.57 9.16 24.37
N ASP A 38 -6.62 10.30 23.69
CA ASP A 38 -7.86 10.98 23.28
C ASP A 38 -8.30 10.62 21.85
N ALA A 39 -7.59 9.71 21.17
CA ALA A 39 -7.91 9.35 19.80
C ALA A 39 -9.28 8.65 19.68
N MET A 40 -9.97 8.84 18.53
CA MET A 40 -11.32 8.32 18.34
C MET A 40 -11.39 6.79 18.44
N HIS A 41 -10.38 6.07 17.95
CA HIS A 41 -10.32 4.62 18.05
C HIS A 41 -10.22 4.12 19.50
N VAL A 42 -9.65 4.92 20.41
CA VAL A 42 -9.62 4.61 21.86
C VAL A 42 -10.99 4.83 22.48
N ARG A 43 -11.67 5.92 22.12
CA ARG A 43 -12.99 6.28 22.66
C ARG A 43 -14.10 5.33 22.25
N LEU A 44 -13.99 4.70 21.07
CA LEU A 44 -15.03 3.86 20.49
C LEU A 44 -14.80 2.36 20.65
N ALA A 45 -13.65 1.95 21.15
CA ALA A 45 -13.37 0.56 21.50
C ALA A 45 -14.15 0.13 22.76
N ASP A 46 -14.36 -1.18 22.90
CA ASP A 46 -15.00 -1.74 24.09
C ASP A 46 -14.02 -1.72 25.28
N GLU A 47 -12.74 -1.94 25.00
CA GLU A 47 -11.64 -1.84 25.97
C GLU A 47 -10.46 -1.07 25.36
N SER A 48 -9.60 -0.48 26.19
CA SER A 48 -8.38 0.15 25.71
C SER A 48 -7.20 -0.08 26.68
N VAL A 49 -6.00 -0.19 26.12
CA VAL A 49 -4.76 -0.42 26.86
C VAL A 49 -3.69 0.57 26.41
N CYS A 50 -3.14 1.32 27.37
CA CYS A 50 -1.97 2.16 27.11
C CYS A 50 -0.71 1.28 27.05
N ILE A 51 -0.07 1.26 25.88
CA ILE A 51 1.12 0.43 25.60
C ILE A 51 2.45 1.19 25.71
N GLY A 52 2.44 2.44 26.16
CA GLY A 52 3.67 3.17 26.44
C GLY A 52 3.70 4.62 25.97
N PRO A 53 4.91 5.22 25.95
CA PRO A 53 5.11 6.60 25.56
C PRO A 53 4.96 6.80 24.03
N PRO A 54 4.99 8.06 23.54
CA PRO A 54 4.72 8.38 22.14
C PRO A 54 5.62 7.72 21.10
N PRO A 55 6.96 7.53 21.32
CA PRO A 55 7.81 6.90 20.31
C PRO A 55 7.30 5.50 19.93
N ALA A 56 7.14 5.25 18.63
CA ALA A 56 6.59 3.99 18.12
C ALA A 56 7.40 2.76 18.59
N ALA A 57 8.72 2.87 18.65
CA ALA A 57 9.59 1.79 19.14
C ALA A 57 9.30 1.39 20.61
N GLU A 58 8.76 2.30 21.40
CA GLU A 58 8.42 2.07 22.80
C GLU A 58 6.94 1.78 23.02
N SER A 59 6.14 1.75 21.95
CA SER A 59 4.70 1.51 22.00
C SER A 59 4.24 0.55 20.88
N TYR A 60 3.80 1.05 19.73
CA TYR A 60 3.20 0.27 18.64
C TYR A 60 4.13 -0.76 17.99
N LEU A 61 5.46 -0.59 18.08
CA LEU A 61 6.47 -1.55 17.59
C LEU A 61 7.01 -2.46 18.70
N ASN A 62 6.49 -2.33 19.94
CA ASN A 62 6.96 -3.10 21.09
C ASN A 62 6.12 -4.40 21.23
N ILE A 63 6.62 -5.48 20.67
CA ILE A 63 5.94 -6.79 20.68
C ILE A 63 5.57 -7.26 22.07
N PRO A 64 6.48 -7.23 23.11
CA PRO A 64 6.13 -7.63 24.46
C PRO A 64 4.94 -6.87 25.07
N ARG A 65 4.82 -5.57 24.81
CA ARG A 65 3.71 -4.76 25.32
C ARG A 65 2.39 -5.09 24.64
N LEU A 66 2.43 -5.36 23.32
CA LEU A 66 1.25 -5.79 22.58
C LEU A 66 0.79 -7.17 23.04
N LEU A 67 1.71 -8.11 23.26
CA LEU A 67 1.40 -9.44 23.79
C LEU A 67 0.78 -9.35 25.19
N SER A 68 1.38 -8.56 26.09
CA SER A 68 0.80 -8.33 27.43
C SER A 68 -0.60 -7.71 27.35
N ALA A 69 -0.84 -6.81 26.40
CA ALA A 69 -2.17 -6.24 26.17
C ALA A 69 -3.18 -7.33 25.74
N CYS A 70 -2.78 -8.29 24.90
CA CYS A 70 -3.62 -9.43 24.55
C CYS A 70 -3.94 -10.28 25.79
N GLU A 71 -2.93 -10.61 26.58
CA GLU A 71 -3.06 -11.48 27.77
C GLU A 71 -4.01 -10.85 28.82
N ILE A 72 -3.83 -9.58 29.17
CA ILE A 72 -4.64 -8.92 30.21
C ILE A 72 -6.09 -8.68 29.78
N THR A 73 -6.34 -8.55 28.48
CA THR A 73 -7.68 -8.32 27.93
C THR A 73 -8.37 -9.61 27.49
N GLY A 74 -7.62 -10.71 27.38
CA GLY A 74 -8.12 -11.98 26.85
C GLY A 74 -8.49 -11.90 25.37
N ALA A 75 -7.78 -11.07 24.58
CA ALA A 75 -7.98 -11.03 23.12
C ALA A 75 -7.49 -12.32 22.46
N ASP A 76 -8.32 -12.93 21.66
CA ASP A 76 -8.05 -14.20 20.95
C ASP A 76 -7.51 -13.99 19.53
N ALA A 77 -7.56 -12.75 19.03
CA ALA A 77 -6.96 -12.39 17.76
C ALA A 77 -6.40 -10.97 17.76
N VAL A 78 -5.44 -10.72 16.86
CA VAL A 78 -4.82 -9.41 16.64
C VAL A 78 -4.96 -9.01 15.18
N HIS A 79 -5.51 -7.81 14.94
CA HIS A 79 -5.51 -7.20 13.61
C HIS A 79 -4.41 -6.13 13.55
N PRO A 80 -3.38 -6.30 12.70
CA PRO A 80 -2.26 -5.36 12.63
C PRO A 80 -2.54 -4.12 11.78
N GLY A 81 -3.61 -4.11 10.98
CA GLY A 81 -3.89 -3.07 9.98
C GLY A 81 -2.83 -3.01 8.88
N TYR A 82 -2.25 -1.84 8.66
CA TYR A 82 -1.11 -1.60 7.79
C TYR A 82 -0.03 -0.77 8.50
N GLY A 83 1.23 -0.82 8.01
CA GLY A 83 2.37 -0.21 8.71
C GLY A 83 2.71 -0.95 10.01
N PHE A 84 3.49 -0.33 10.88
CA PHE A 84 3.96 -0.90 12.15
C PHE A 84 4.41 -2.37 12.02
N LEU A 85 3.70 -3.31 12.65
CA LEU A 85 4.04 -4.73 12.68
C LEU A 85 3.24 -5.59 11.68
N SER A 86 2.49 -4.97 10.76
CA SER A 86 1.62 -5.71 9.82
C SER A 86 2.38 -6.66 8.88
N GLU A 87 3.65 -6.38 8.59
CA GLU A 87 4.54 -7.22 7.77
C GLU A 87 5.72 -7.78 8.57
N ASN A 88 5.54 -7.93 9.88
CA ASN A 88 6.57 -8.49 10.77
C ASN A 88 6.30 -9.99 11.02
N ALA A 89 7.07 -10.85 10.32
CA ALA A 89 6.93 -12.31 10.45
C ALA A 89 7.13 -12.80 11.89
N ARG A 90 8.06 -12.20 12.64
CA ARG A 90 8.33 -12.57 14.03
C ARG A 90 7.16 -12.25 14.96
N PHE A 91 6.48 -11.14 14.71
CA PHE A 91 5.26 -10.81 15.46
C PHE A 91 4.15 -11.84 15.21
N ALA A 92 3.93 -12.21 13.97
CA ALA A 92 2.95 -13.24 13.61
C ALA A 92 3.29 -14.60 14.26
N GLU A 93 4.58 -15.01 14.22
CA GLU A 93 5.06 -16.23 14.89
C GLU A 93 4.79 -16.21 16.42
N ILE A 94 5.14 -15.12 17.09
CA ILE A 94 4.95 -14.99 18.55
C ILE A 94 3.47 -15.10 18.91
N LEU A 95 2.58 -14.47 18.15
CA LEU A 95 1.14 -14.60 18.40
C LEU A 95 0.66 -16.04 18.21
N GLU A 96 1.10 -16.73 17.15
CA GLU A 96 0.77 -18.13 16.90
C GLU A 96 1.29 -19.05 18.02
N GLU A 97 2.52 -18.83 18.54
CA GLU A 97 3.09 -19.54 19.69
C GLU A 97 2.24 -19.36 20.96
N HIS A 98 1.57 -18.23 21.13
CA HIS A 98 0.67 -17.92 22.26
C HIS A 98 -0.79 -18.25 21.99
N GLN A 99 -1.10 -18.95 20.89
CA GLN A 99 -2.47 -19.31 20.47
C GLN A 99 -3.39 -18.10 20.24
N ILE A 100 -2.80 -16.97 19.85
CA ILE A 100 -3.51 -15.75 19.44
C ILE A 100 -3.47 -15.68 17.91
N ALA A 101 -4.63 -15.55 17.28
CA ALA A 101 -4.71 -15.52 15.83
C ALA A 101 -4.17 -14.19 15.27
N PHE A 102 -3.25 -14.27 14.30
CA PHE A 102 -2.84 -13.11 13.51
C PHE A 102 -3.81 -12.94 12.32
N ILE A 103 -4.55 -11.81 12.28
CA ILE A 103 -5.48 -11.50 11.19
C ILE A 103 -4.67 -10.97 10.00
N GLY A 104 -4.26 -11.88 9.15
CA GLY A 104 -3.38 -11.63 8.00
C GLY A 104 -2.80 -12.91 7.42
N PRO A 105 -1.75 -12.80 6.61
CA PRO A 105 -1.03 -13.94 6.06
C PRO A 105 -0.31 -14.74 7.17
N THR A 106 0.20 -15.91 6.83
CA THR A 106 1.06 -16.67 7.74
C THR A 106 2.42 -15.99 7.88
N SER A 107 3.13 -16.29 8.97
CA SER A 107 4.49 -15.77 9.19
C SER A 107 5.45 -16.15 8.04
N GLU A 108 5.25 -17.33 7.43
CA GLU A 108 6.03 -17.76 6.27
C GLU A 108 5.73 -16.93 5.01
N HIS A 109 4.46 -16.65 4.70
CA HIS A 109 4.10 -15.77 3.58
C HIS A 109 4.72 -14.37 3.73
N ILE A 110 4.71 -13.83 4.95
CA ILE A 110 5.33 -12.53 5.23
C ILE A 110 6.85 -12.60 5.01
N ARG A 111 7.51 -13.68 5.44
CA ARG A 111 8.97 -13.85 5.29
C ARG A 111 9.37 -13.97 3.83
N VAL A 112 8.73 -14.87 3.08
CA VAL A 112 9.06 -15.13 1.66
C VAL A 112 8.81 -13.90 0.78
N MET A 113 7.71 -13.20 0.99
CA MET A 113 7.37 -12.02 0.19
C MET A 113 8.01 -10.72 0.70
N GLY A 114 8.51 -10.70 1.93
CA GLY A 114 9.21 -9.56 2.51
C GLY A 114 10.67 -9.43 2.07
N ASP A 115 11.33 -10.52 1.66
CA ASP A 115 12.65 -10.47 1.05
C ASP A 115 12.54 -10.19 -0.45
N LYS A 116 13.15 -9.10 -0.93
CA LYS A 116 13.01 -8.65 -2.33
C LYS A 116 13.54 -9.65 -3.36
N ILE A 117 14.59 -10.39 -3.02
CA ILE A 117 15.20 -11.38 -3.92
C ILE A 117 14.34 -12.62 -3.96
N GLU A 118 13.97 -13.12 -2.78
CA GLU A 118 13.13 -14.31 -2.64
C GLU A 118 11.73 -14.07 -3.24
N ALA A 119 11.14 -12.90 -3.01
CA ALA A 119 9.86 -12.51 -3.61
C ALA A 119 9.91 -12.47 -5.14
N LYS A 120 10.97 -11.90 -5.74
CA LYS A 120 11.16 -11.87 -7.20
C LYS A 120 11.33 -13.27 -7.79
N GLU A 121 12.13 -14.11 -7.14
CA GLU A 121 12.31 -15.52 -7.56
C GLU A 121 11.00 -16.32 -7.44
N THR A 122 10.28 -16.14 -6.34
CA THR A 122 8.98 -16.77 -6.10
C THR A 122 7.96 -16.30 -7.13
N ALA A 123 7.88 -15.00 -7.42
CA ALA A 123 7.03 -14.44 -8.45
C ALA A 123 7.33 -15.08 -9.83
N LYS A 124 8.61 -15.16 -10.21
CA LYS A 124 9.05 -15.80 -11.46
C LYS A 124 8.65 -17.27 -11.54
N LYS A 125 8.86 -18.03 -10.45
CA LYS A 125 8.47 -19.46 -10.35
C LYS A 125 6.95 -19.65 -10.44
N LEU A 126 6.17 -18.73 -9.92
CA LEU A 126 4.71 -18.76 -9.96
C LEU A 126 4.11 -18.25 -11.28
N GLY A 127 4.94 -17.72 -12.20
CA GLY A 127 4.52 -17.22 -13.51
C GLY A 127 4.10 -15.76 -13.51
N ILE A 128 4.38 -15.00 -12.46
CA ILE A 128 4.17 -13.56 -12.43
C ILE A 128 5.29 -12.88 -13.24
N PRO A 129 4.96 -11.97 -14.18
CA PRO A 129 5.96 -11.31 -15.01
C PRO A 129 6.87 -10.40 -14.17
N VAL A 130 8.19 -10.55 -14.34
CA VAL A 130 9.21 -9.76 -13.65
C VAL A 130 9.97 -8.88 -14.64
N VAL A 131 10.60 -7.80 -14.14
CA VAL A 131 11.45 -6.96 -15.00
C VAL A 131 12.54 -7.82 -15.64
N PRO A 132 12.66 -7.81 -16.99
CA PRO A 132 13.74 -8.49 -17.68
C PRO A 132 15.10 -7.95 -17.22
N GLY A 133 16.06 -8.84 -17.03
CA GLY A 133 17.39 -8.45 -16.54
C GLY A 133 18.37 -9.60 -16.54
N SER A 134 19.54 -9.36 -15.95
CA SER A 134 20.55 -10.39 -15.73
C SER A 134 20.08 -11.39 -14.65
N ASP A 135 20.48 -12.64 -14.79
CA ASP A 135 20.33 -13.65 -13.75
C ASP A 135 21.45 -13.47 -12.71
N GLY A 136 21.26 -12.49 -11.79
CA GLY A 136 22.26 -12.12 -10.80
C GLY A 136 23.25 -11.03 -11.26
N ALA A 137 24.38 -10.94 -10.55
CA ALA A 137 25.40 -9.94 -10.81
C ALA A 137 26.11 -10.18 -12.14
N VAL A 138 26.31 -9.13 -12.93
CA VAL A 138 27.11 -9.19 -14.15
C VAL A 138 28.60 -9.09 -13.81
N THR A 139 29.42 -9.95 -14.42
CA THR A 139 30.84 -10.06 -14.14
C THR A 139 31.71 -9.16 -15.03
N SER A 140 31.20 -8.87 -16.25
CA SER A 140 31.96 -8.12 -17.26
C SER A 140 31.11 -7.19 -18.10
N GLU A 141 31.73 -6.19 -18.73
CA GLU A 141 31.05 -5.28 -19.67
C GLU A 141 30.50 -6.01 -20.93
N PRO A 142 31.22 -6.96 -21.55
CA PRO A 142 30.68 -7.73 -22.67
C PRO A 142 29.41 -8.53 -22.31
N GLU A 143 29.36 -9.09 -21.11
CA GLU A 143 28.18 -9.78 -20.60
C GLU A 143 27.00 -8.80 -20.43
N ALA A 144 27.23 -7.68 -19.74
CA ALA A 144 26.26 -6.61 -19.59
C ALA A 144 25.76 -6.11 -20.95
N MET A 145 26.62 -5.94 -21.94
CA MET A 145 26.31 -5.51 -23.29
C MET A 145 25.41 -6.53 -24.01
N LYS A 146 25.70 -7.83 -23.89
CA LYS A 146 24.90 -8.90 -24.48
C LYS A 146 23.48 -8.89 -23.91
N ILE A 147 23.36 -8.77 -22.60
CA ILE A 147 22.07 -8.71 -21.89
C ILE A 147 21.30 -7.43 -22.28
N ALA A 148 21.95 -6.27 -22.25
CA ALA A 148 21.34 -5.01 -22.63
C ALA A 148 20.81 -5.01 -24.09
N LYS A 149 21.60 -5.58 -25.03
CA LYS A 149 21.16 -5.71 -26.43
C LYS A 149 19.96 -6.64 -26.60
N SER A 150 19.81 -7.69 -25.78
CA SER A 150 18.68 -8.61 -25.85
C SER A 150 17.38 -7.98 -25.32
N MET A 151 17.48 -7.02 -24.38
CA MET A 151 16.33 -6.31 -23.79
C MET A 151 15.99 -5.03 -24.54
N GLY A 152 16.95 -4.47 -25.30
CA GLY A 152 16.87 -3.12 -25.86
C GLY A 152 17.24 -2.04 -24.84
N PHE A 153 17.74 -0.90 -25.36
CA PHE A 153 18.02 0.29 -24.54
C PHE A 153 16.79 1.17 -24.41
N PRO A 154 16.67 1.96 -23.32
CA PRO A 154 17.61 2.11 -22.21
C PRO A 154 17.59 0.94 -21.22
N VAL A 155 18.70 0.77 -20.49
CA VAL A 155 18.84 -0.22 -19.42
C VAL A 155 19.27 0.46 -18.12
N LEU A 156 18.92 -0.16 -17.00
CA LEU A 156 19.25 0.29 -15.66
C LEU A 156 20.28 -0.67 -15.04
N ILE A 157 21.36 -0.11 -14.54
CA ILE A 157 22.37 -0.84 -13.78
C ILE A 157 22.13 -0.55 -12.31
N LYS A 158 22.04 -1.59 -11.49
CA LYS A 158 21.76 -1.50 -10.05
C LYS A 158 22.80 -2.28 -9.23
N ALA A 159 23.17 -1.74 -8.06
CA ALA A 159 23.90 -2.51 -7.06
C ALA A 159 23.07 -3.68 -6.54
N THR A 160 23.72 -4.85 -6.35
CA THR A 160 23.05 -6.03 -5.74
C THR A 160 22.80 -5.84 -4.25
N ALA A 161 23.69 -5.10 -3.57
CA ALA A 161 23.54 -4.73 -2.17
C ALA A 161 23.12 -3.26 -2.11
N GLY A 162 21.88 -2.97 -1.72
CA GLY A 162 21.47 -1.58 -1.50
C GLY A 162 20.02 -1.25 -1.88
N GLY A 163 19.60 -0.06 -1.46
CA GLY A 163 18.27 0.51 -1.69
C GLY A 163 18.34 2.04 -1.72
N GLY A 164 17.23 2.71 -2.00
CA GLY A 164 17.13 4.17 -1.93
C GLY A 164 17.82 4.93 -3.06
N GLY A 165 18.01 4.33 -4.24
CA GLY A 165 18.51 5.03 -5.44
C GLY A 165 20.02 5.18 -5.55
N ARG A 166 20.80 4.70 -4.57
CA ARG A 166 22.27 4.73 -4.63
C ARG A 166 22.81 3.51 -5.40
N GLY A 167 23.85 3.73 -6.22
CA GLY A 167 24.43 2.67 -7.06
C GLY A 167 23.52 2.28 -8.24
N MET A 168 22.70 3.22 -8.73
CA MET A 168 21.85 3.05 -9.91
C MET A 168 22.28 4.02 -11.01
N LYS A 169 22.48 3.49 -12.23
CA LYS A 169 22.81 4.30 -13.43
C LYS A 169 22.00 3.82 -14.63
N VAL A 170 21.50 4.78 -15.40
CA VAL A 170 20.82 4.50 -16.66
C VAL A 170 21.82 4.59 -17.79
N ALA A 171 21.85 3.57 -18.66
CA ALA A 171 22.53 3.62 -19.94
C ALA A 171 21.46 3.76 -21.04
N HIS A 172 21.43 4.92 -21.70
CA HIS A 172 20.46 5.20 -22.75
C HIS A 172 20.83 4.54 -24.09
N THR A 173 22.11 4.32 -24.32
CA THR A 173 22.65 3.72 -25.55
C THR A 173 23.76 2.71 -25.21
N ALA A 174 24.16 1.94 -26.20
CA ALA A 174 25.27 1.01 -26.07
C ALA A 174 26.60 1.73 -25.74
N ALA A 175 26.78 2.97 -26.20
CA ALA A 175 27.97 3.77 -25.92
C ALA A 175 28.07 4.19 -24.45
N ASP A 176 26.93 4.36 -23.79
CA ASP A 176 26.88 4.81 -22.39
C ASP A 176 27.14 3.67 -21.40
N LEU A 177 26.96 2.40 -21.83
CA LEU A 177 26.91 1.24 -20.93
C LEU A 177 28.19 1.06 -20.10
N GLY A 178 29.35 1.17 -20.73
CA GLY A 178 30.65 0.98 -20.05
C GLY A 178 30.87 1.99 -18.92
N LEU A 179 30.58 3.28 -19.19
CA LEU A 179 30.69 4.33 -18.19
C LEU A 179 29.65 4.16 -17.08
N ALA A 180 28.41 3.85 -17.44
CA ALA A 180 27.34 3.63 -16.47
C ALA A 180 27.65 2.44 -15.54
N LEU A 181 28.19 1.35 -16.10
CA LEU A 181 28.59 0.14 -15.37
C LEU A 181 29.72 0.42 -14.37
N SER A 182 30.78 1.08 -14.83
CA SER A 182 31.93 1.42 -13.97
C SER A 182 31.53 2.39 -12.85
N THR A 183 30.72 3.38 -13.16
CA THR A 183 30.22 4.35 -12.16
C THR A 183 29.31 3.67 -11.12
N ALA A 184 28.37 2.82 -11.55
CA ALA A 184 27.49 2.09 -10.63
C ALA A 184 28.29 1.19 -9.69
N ARG A 185 29.30 0.48 -10.19
CA ARG A 185 30.21 -0.36 -9.37
C ARG A 185 30.98 0.45 -8.35
N ALA A 186 31.56 1.59 -8.77
CA ALA A 186 32.33 2.45 -7.86
C ALA A 186 31.43 2.99 -6.74
N GLU A 187 30.22 3.46 -7.06
CA GLU A 187 29.25 3.94 -6.07
C GLU A 187 28.78 2.81 -5.14
N ALA A 188 28.51 1.60 -5.68
CA ALA A 188 28.12 0.43 -4.91
C ALA A 188 29.22 0.03 -3.90
N LYS A 189 30.47 0.00 -4.35
CA LYS A 189 31.61 -0.29 -3.49
C LYS A 189 31.79 0.73 -2.37
N ALA A 190 31.65 2.01 -2.71
CA ALA A 190 31.78 3.10 -1.72
C ALA A 190 30.64 3.11 -0.69
N ALA A 191 29.41 2.83 -1.13
CA ALA A 191 28.24 2.91 -0.27
C ALA A 191 27.96 1.63 0.54
N PHE A 192 28.28 0.45 -0.03
CA PHE A 192 27.86 -0.86 0.51
C PHE A 192 29.02 -1.83 0.72
N GLY A 193 30.26 -1.46 0.37
CA GLY A 193 31.44 -2.35 0.44
C GLY A 193 31.45 -3.47 -0.63
N ASN A 194 30.44 -3.55 -1.49
CA ASN A 194 30.29 -4.56 -2.54
C ASN A 194 30.06 -3.86 -3.88
N ASP A 195 30.84 -4.21 -4.92
CA ASP A 195 30.77 -3.64 -6.25
C ASP A 195 29.92 -4.47 -7.24
N ALA A 196 29.29 -5.53 -6.77
CA ALA A 196 28.41 -6.35 -7.59
C ALA A 196 27.18 -5.57 -8.07
N VAL A 197 26.95 -5.57 -9.37
CA VAL A 197 25.81 -4.91 -10.02
C VAL A 197 25.11 -5.85 -10.98
N TYR A 198 23.84 -5.60 -11.23
CA TYR A 198 23.05 -6.31 -12.23
C TYR A 198 22.41 -5.32 -13.21
N VAL A 199 21.92 -5.81 -14.34
CA VAL A 199 21.33 -5.01 -15.43
C VAL A 199 19.86 -5.37 -15.56
N GLU A 200 18.99 -4.36 -15.62
CA GLU A 200 17.54 -4.51 -15.84
C GLU A 200 17.06 -3.59 -16.96
N LYS A 201 15.91 -3.90 -17.56
CA LYS A 201 15.20 -2.98 -18.45
C LYS A 201 14.88 -1.70 -17.69
N TYR A 202 15.17 -0.54 -18.29
CA TYR A 202 14.76 0.75 -17.74
C TYR A 202 13.41 1.14 -18.30
N LEU A 203 12.47 1.44 -17.41
CA LEU A 203 11.13 1.90 -17.76
C LEU A 203 11.10 3.43 -17.71
N THR A 204 10.66 4.06 -18.79
CA THR A 204 10.78 5.53 -18.97
C THR A 204 9.56 6.30 -18.48
N LYS A 205 8.37 5.72 -18.64
CA LYS A 205 7.08 6.32 -18.29
C LYS A 205 6.11 5.28 -17.70
N PRO A 206 6.57 4.49 -16.74
CA PRO A 206 5.72 3.43 -16.23
C PRO A 206 4.59 3.99 -15.36
N ARG A 207 3.52 3.22 -15.29
CA ARG A 207 2.49 3.37 -14.27
C ARG A 207 2.76 2.43 -13.11
N HIS A 208 2.33 2.82 -11.93
CA HIS A 208 2.28 1.95 -10.78
C HIS A 208 0.89 1.33 -10.70
N ILE A 209 0.79 0.09 -11.14
CA ILE A 209 -0.44 -0.71 -11.14
C ILE A 209 -0.29 -1.81 -10.11
N GLU A 210 -1.32 -2.03 -9.31
CA GLU A 210 -1.30 -3.04 -8.29
C GLU A 210 -2.56 -3.88 -8.31
N ILE A 211 -2.41 -5.21 -8.11
CA ILE A 211 -3.53 -6.16 -8.14
C ILE A 211 -3.89 -6.54 -6.71
N GLN A 212 -5.14 -6.26 -6.32
CA GLN A 212 -5.67 -6.72 -5.05
C GLN A 212 -5.98 -8.20 -5.14
N VAL A 213 -5.40 -9.00 -4.25
CA VAL A 213 -5.71 -10.42 -4.10
C VAL A 213 -6.29 -10.72 -2.74
N PHE A 214 -7.02 -11.81 -2.67
CA PHE A 214 -7.53 -12.35 -1.42
C PHE A 214 -7.51 -13.88 -1.46
N GLY A 215 -6.89 -14.51 -0.47
CA GLY A 215 -6.79 -15.96 -0.35
C GLY A 215 -7.34 -16.48 0.99
N ASP A 216 -7.84 -17.74 1.01
CA ASP A 216 -8.35 -18.36 2.23
C ASP A 216 -7.32 -19.22 2.97
N GLY A 217 -6.12 -19.40 2.40
CA GLY A 217 -5.11 -20.29 2.95
C GLY A 217 -5.41 -21.77 2.74
N GLN A 218 -6.48 -22.12 2.02
CA GLN A 218 -6.98 -23.48 1.80
C GLN A 218 -7.01 -23.85 0.31
N GLY A 219 -6.26 -23.11 -0.52
CA GLY A 219 -6.13 -23.36 -1.95
C GLY A 219 -7.05 -22.49 -2.83
N ASN A 220 -7.90 -21.63 -2.25
CA ASN A 220 -8.69 -20.69 -3.00
C ASN A 220 -8.09 -19.27 -2.90
N ALA A 221 -8.02 -18.59 -4.03
CA ALA A 221 -7.67 -17.18 -4.09
C ALA A 221 -8.35 -16.52 -5.29
N ILE A 222 -8.72 -15.26 -5.11
CA ILE A 222 -9.36 -14.40 -6.11
C ILE A 222 -8.56 -13.11 -6.28
N HIS A 223 -8.73 -12.45 -7.43
CA HIS A 223 -8.34 -11.05 -7.59
C HIS A 223 -9.57 -10.14 -7.57
N LEU A 224 -9.40 -8.94 -7.05
CA LEU A 224 -10.43 -7.91 -6.95
C LEU A 224 -10.13 -6.69 -7.84
N GLY A 225 -9.48 -6.96 -8.97
CA GLY A 225 -9.07 -5.94 -9.92
C GLY A 225 -7.80 -5.20 -9.50
N GLU A 226 -7.54 -4.13 -10.24
CA GLU A 226 -6.36 -3.29 -10.05
C GLU A 226 -6.71 -1.92 -9.47
N ARG A 227 -5.66 -1.32 -8.90
CA ARG A 227 -5.58 0.12 -8.58
C ARG A 227 -4.44 0.75 -9.36
N ASP A 228 -4.62 2.00 -9.73
CA ASP A 228 -3.57 2.86 -10.28
C ASP A 228 -3.07 3.81 -9.19
N CYS A 229 -1.82 3.67 -8.81
CA CYS A 229 -1.17 4.42 -7.75
C CYS A 229 0.01 5.27 -8.27
N SER A 230 -0.06 5.69 -9.53
CA SER A 230 1.03 6.39 -10.21
C SER A 230 1.25 7.82 -9.70
N LEU A 231 0.23 8.47 -9.14
CA LEU A 231 0.38 9.81 -8.58
C LEU A 231 0.99 9.74 -7.17
N GLN A 232 2.31 9.77 -7.15
CA GLN A 232 3.12 9.61 -5.95
C GLN A 232 4.24 10.64 -5.88
N ARG A 233 4.70 10.94 -4.68
CA ARG A 233 5.86 11.78 -4.41
C ARG A 233 6.86 11.02 -3.57
N ARG A 234 8.10 10.88 -4.05
CA ARG A 234 9.15 10.13 -3.35
C ARG A 234 8.68 8.73 -2.90
N HIS A 235 7.98 8.04 -3.80
CA HIS A 235 7.37 6.72 -3.57
C HIS A 235 6.23 6.69 -2.54
N GLN A 236 5.73 7.83 -2.09
CA GLN A 236 4.51 7.93 -1.29
C GLN A 236 3.32 8.22 -2.20
N LYS A 237 2.38 7.30 -2.25
CA LYS A 237 1.11 7.42 -2.99
C LYS A 237 0.28 8.55 -2.38
N LEU A 238 -0.37 9.38 -3.19
CA LEU A 238 -1.21 10.49 -2.74
C LEU A 238 -2.62 10.42 -3.32
N TRP A 239 -2.74 9.89 -4.52
CA TRP A 239 -3.99 9.70 -5.25
C TRP A 239 -3.99 8.32 -5.85
N GLU A 240 -5.01 7.55 -5.55
CA GLU A 240 -5.21 6.20 -6.05
C GLU A 240 -6.58 6.09 -6.73
N GLU A 241 -6.66 5.38 -7.84
CA GLU A 241 -7.94 5.16 -8.53
C GLU A 241 -8.13 3.71 -8.98
N ALA A 242 -9.37 3.28 -9.04
CA ALA A 242 -9.80 1.98 -9.50
C ALA A 242 -11.11 2.09 -10.32
N PRO A 243 -11.19 1.41 -11.46
CA PRO A 243 -10.11 0.75 -12.21
C PRO A 243 -9.09 1.74 -12.78
N SER A 244 -7.89 1.26 -13.16
CA SER A 244 -6.90 2.11 -13.84
C SER A 244 -7.41 2.62 -15.18
N PRO A 245 -7.24 3.92 -15.49
CA PRO A 245 -7.58 4.45 -16.81
C PRO A 245 -6.66 3.95 -17.93
N ALA A 246 -5.53 3.31 -17.58
CA ALA A 246 -4.57 2.77 -18.54
C ALA A 246 -4.87 1.34 -18.99
N LEU A 247 -5.75 0.62 -18.28
CA LEU A 247 -6.03 -0.79 -18.57
C LEU A 247 -7.42 -0.99 -19.16
N ASN A 248 -7.50 -1.83 -20.20
CA ASN A 248 -8.76 -2.36 -20.66
C ASN A 248 -9.17 -3.62 -19.84
N ALA A 249 -10.40 -4.09 -20.04
CA ALA A 249 -10.94 -5.23 -19.31
C ALA A 249 -10.16 -6.54 -19.56
N GLU A 250 -9.62 -6.74 -20.77
CA GLU A 250 -8.85 -7.93 -21.12
C GLU A 250 -7.51 -7.96 -20.38
N ALA A 251 -6.75 -6.87 -20.42
CA ALA A 251 -5.47 -6.75 -19.69
C ALA A 251 -5.67 -6.93 -18.18
N ARG A 252 -6.71 -6.31 -17.61
CA ARG A 252 -7.11 -6.49 -16.21
C ARG A 252 -7.39 -7.94 -15.87
N GLY A 253 -8.23 -8.61 -16.67
CA GLY A 253 -8.59 -10.01 -16.45
C GLY A 253 -7.39 -10.93 -16.54
N LYS A 254 -6.52 -10.74 -17.54
CA LYS A 254 -5.33 -11.56 -17.74
C LYS A 254 -4.34 -11.46 -16.60
N ILE A 255 -3.96 -10.25 -16.19
CA ILE A 255 -2.99 -10.09 -15.10
C ILE A 255 -3.60 -10.51 -13.76
N GLY A 256 -4.86 -10.16 -13.51
CA GLY A 256 -5.58 -10.55 -12.30
C GLY A 256 -5.62 -12.08 -12.14
N GLU A 257 -6.01 -12.82 -13.17
CA GLU A 257 -6.04 -14.29 -13.11
C GLU A 257 -4.64 -14.88 -12.94
N THR A 258 -3.61 -14.32 -13.61
CA THR A 258 -2.21 -14.74 -13.41
C THR A 258 -1.81 -14.65 -11.95
N VAL A 259 -2.12 -13.53 -11.30
CA VAL A 259 -1.80 -13.31 -9.89
C VAL A 259 -2.65 -14.19 -8.96
N ALA A 260 -3.95 -14.33 -9.24
CA ALA A 260 -4.82 -15.20 -8.45
C ALA A 260 -4.37 -16.67 -8.50
N GLN A 261 -3.95 -17.17 -9.68
CA GLN A 261 -3.39 -18.52 -9.81
C GLN A 261 -2.09 -18.68 -9.02
N ALA A 262 -1.22 -17.67 -9.03
CA ALA A 262 0.00 -17.67 -8.23
C ALA A 262 -0.33 -17.77 -6.72
N MET A 263 -1.32 -17.02 -6.27
CA MET A 263 -1.76 -17.04 -4.86
C MET A 263 -2.40 -18.38 -4.46
N ARG A 264 -3.15 -19.03 -5.36
CA ARG A 264 -3.67 -20.39 -5.14
C ARG A 264 -2.53 -21.39 -4.95
N LYS A 265 -1.50 -21.33 -5.82
CA LYS A 265 -0.32 -22.22 -5.72
C LYS A 265 0.50 -21.98 -4.46
N LEU A 266 0.57 -20.73 -4.00
CA LEU A 266 1.25 -20.34 -2.76
C LEU A 266 0.45 -20.75 -1.50
N GLY A 267 -0.84 -21.05 -1.61
CA GLY A 267 -1.74 -21.24 -0.47
C GLY A 267 -1.91 -19.96 0.35
N TYR A 268 -1.90 -18.79 -0.31
CA TYR A 268 -1.92 -17.50 0.36
C TYR A 268 -3.16 -17.30 1.22
N ARG A 269 -2.99 -16.69 2.41
CA ARG A 269 -4.08 -16.38 3.35
C ARG A 269 -4.23 -14.87 3.56
N GLY A 270 -5.46 -14.37 3.51
CA GLY A 270 -5.82 -12.99 3.77
C GLY A 270 -5.68 -12.07 2.57
N ALA A 271 -5.75 -10.77 2.82
CA ALA A 271 -5.56 -9.74 1.82
C ALA A 271 -4.08 -9.58 1.47
N GLY A 272 -3.79 -9.39 0.19
CA GLY A 272 -2.47 -9.08 -0.31
C GLY A 272 -2.55 -8.22 -1.56
N THR A 273 -1.47 -7.54 -1.89
CA THR A 273 -1.40 -6.70 -3.08
C THR A 273 -0.10 -6.96 -3.81
N VAL A 274 -0.20 -7.29 -5.11
CA VAL A 274 0.96 -7.49 -5.97
C VAL A 274 1.16 -6.23 -6.81
N GLU A 275 2.28 -5.56 -6.61
CA GLU A 275 2.61 -4.28 -7.24
C GLU A 275 3.44 -4.48 -8.51
N PHE A 276 3.09 -3.71 -9.54
CA PHE A 276 3.73 -3.74 -10.86
C PHE A 276 4.08 -2.35 -11.35
N LEU A 277 5.18 -2.26 -12.11
CA LEU A 277 5.32 -1.22 -13.11
C LEU A 277 4.67 -1.70 -14.40
N TYR A 278 3.88 -0.82 -15.02
CA TYR A 278 3.19 -1.09 -16.28
C TYR A 278 3.62 -0.08 -17.33
N GLU A 279 4.15 -0.56 -18.44
CA GLU A 279 4.58 0.27 -19.58
C GLU A 279 4.39 -0.50 -20.89
N ASP A 280 3.87 0.15 -21.92
CA ASP A 280 3.71 -0.41 -23.27
C ASP A 280 2.96 -1.75 -23.34
N GLY A 281 1.96 -1.94 -22.49
CA GLY A 281 1.14 -3.17 -22.46
C GLY A 281 1.70 -4.29 -21.58
N GLU A 282 2.88 -4.11 -20.99
CA GLU A 282 3.59 -5.13 -20.21
C GLU A 282 3.61 -4.80 -18.72
N PHE A 283 3.48 -5.83 -17.90
CA PHE A 283 3.55 -5.74 -16.44
C PHE A 283 4.90 -6.23 -15.94
N TYR A 284 5.44 -5.56 -14.94
CA TYR A 284 6.72 -5.91 -14.33
C TYR A 284 6.61 -5.86 -12.82
N PHE A 285 6.69 -7.03 -12.18
CA PHE A 285 6.62 -7.19 -10.72
C PHE A 285 7.63 -6.32 -9.99
N ILE A 286 7.18 -5.60 -8.97
CA ILE A 286 8.00 -4.82 -8.05
C ILE A 286 8.15 -5.57 -6.73
N GLU A 287 7.01 -5.77 -6.05
CA GLU A 287 6.92 -6.38 -4.73
C GLU A 287 5.50 -6.89 -4.45
N MET A 288 5.35 -7.63 -3.37
CA MET A 288 4.05 -7.99 -2.83
C MET A 288 3.93 -7.46 -1.40
N ASN A 289 2.88 -6.68 -1.15
CA ASN A 289 2.51 -6.29 0.20
C ASN A 289 1.61 -7.36 0.81
N THR A 290 2.09 -7.98 1.88
CA THR A 290 1.41 -9.07 2.59
C THR A 290 0.48 -8.55 3.68
N ARG A 291 -0.31 -7.54 3.38
CA ARG A 291 -1.22 -6.83 4.28
C ARG A 291 -2.32 -6.11 3.50
N LEU A 292 -3.27 -5.58 4.24
CA LEU A 292 -4.17 -4.56 3.72
C LEU A 292 -3.38 -3.28 3.37
N GLN A 293 -3.76 -2.58 2.32
CA GLN A 293 -3.16 -1.30 1.96
C GLN A 293 -4.03 -0.11 2.35
N VAL A 294 -3.43 1.10 2.39
CA VAL A 294 -4.15 2.35 2.70
C VAL A 294 -5.31 2.54 1.74
N GLU A 295 -5.06 2.31 0.46
CA GLU A 295 -5.93 2.51 -0.71
C GLU A 295 -6.95 1.39 -0.97
N HIS A 296 -7.11 0.44 -0.03
CA HIS A 296 -8.13 -0.62 -0.17
C HIS A 296 -9.56 -0.11 -0.40
N PRO A 297 -9.95 1.08 0.10
CA PRO A 297 -11.31 1.58 -0.08
C PRO A 297 -11.75 1.79 -1.53
N VAL A 298 -10.84 2.08 -2.47
CA VAL A 298 -11.24 2.21 -3.88
C VAL A 298 -11.62 0.86 -4.48
N THR A 299 -10.97 -0.23 -4.07
CA THR A 299 -11.35 -1.60 -4.44
C THR A 299 -12.70 -1.97 -3.83
N GLU A 300 -12.92 -1.67 -2.55
CA GLU A 300 -14.22 -1.88 -1.87
C GLU A 300 -15.34 -1.13 -2.60
N ALA A 301 -15.08 0.11 -3.01
CA ALA A 301 -16.08 0.96 -3.67
C ALA A 301 -16.54 0.41 -5.03
N ILE A 302 -15.64 -0.21 -5.81
CA ILE A 302 -15.98 -0.74 -7.14
C ILE A 302 -16.44 -2.21 -7.11
N THR A 303 -16.15 -2.97 -6.05
CA THR A 303 -16.52 -4.38 -5.93
C THR A 303 -17.68 -4.63 -4.96
N GLY A 304 -17.90 -3.73 -4.02
CA GLY A 304 -18.87 -3.91 -2.94
C GLY A 304 -18.44 -4.91 -1.87
N ILE A 305 -17.17 -5.36 -1.88
CA ILE A 305 -16.63 -6.34 -0.93
C ILE A 305 -15.88 -5.61 0.20
N ASP A 306 -16.26 -5.88 1.45
CA ASP A 306 -15.56 -5.39 2.63
C ASP A 306 -14.31 -6.25 2.91
N LEU A 307 -13.13 -5.71 2.55
CA LEU A 307 -11.86 -6.44 2.69
C LEU A 307 -11.47 -6.69 4.14
N VAL A 308 -11.77 -5.79 5.04
CA VAL A 308 -11.43 -5.94 6.48
C VAL A 308 -12.30 -7.00 7.13
N LEU A 309 -13.58 -7.01 6.81
CA LEU A 309 -14.52 -8.01 7.28
C LEU A 309 -14.12 -9.41 6.79
N GLU A 310 -13.76 -9.53 5.51
CA GLU A 310 -13.28 -10.80 4.93
C GLU A 310 -11.94 -11.25 5.54
N GLN A 311 -11.01 -10.33 5.88
CA GLN A 311 -9.79 -10.69 6.60
C GLN A 311 -10.09 -11.35 7.95
N ILE A 312 -11.03 -10.80 8.71
CA ILE A 312 -11.43 -11.34 10.02
C ILE A 312 -12.07 -12.73 9.86
N ARG A 313 -12.95 -12.90 8.87
CA ARG A 313 -13.60 -14.18 8.58
C ARG A 313 -12.60 -15.28 8.20
N VAL A 314 -11.72 -14.98 7.25
CA VAL A 314 -10.72 -15.96 6.78
C VAL A 314 -9.73 -16.30 7.90
N ALA A 315 -9.30 -15.33 8.68
CA ALA A 315 -8.41 -15.58 9.82
C ALA A 315 -9.08 -16.46 10.90
N SER A 316 -10.42 -16.42 11.01
CA SER A 316 -11.17 -17.32 11.90
C SER A 316 -11.40 -18.73 11.33
N GLY A 317 -10.82 -19.06 10.17
CA GLY A 317 -10.90 -20.36 9.52
C GLY A 317 -12.01 -20.51 8.48
N ALA A 318 -12.74 -19.45 8.15
CA ALA A 318 -13.75 -19.50 7.10
C ALA A 318 -13.11 -19.60 5.70
N HIS A 319 -13.78 -20.30 4.79
CA HIS A 319 -13.44 -20.27 3.37
C HIS A 319 -13.83 -18.92 2.74
N LEU A 320 -13.22 -18.60 1.59
CA LEU A 320 -13.70 -17.50 0.75
C LEU A 320 -15.16 -17.71 0.38
N VAL A 321 -15.97 -16.68 0.63
CA VAL A 321 -17.41 -16.70 0.27
C VAL A 321 -17.57 -16.45 -1.22
N HIS A 322 -16.71 -15.64 -1.82
CA HIS A 322 -16.80 -15.21 -3.21
C HIS A 322 -15.99 -16.10 -4.15
N GLN A 323 -16.59 -16.45 -5.29
CA GLN A 323 -15.89 -17.06 -6.41
C GLN A 323 -15.44 -15.98 -7.40
N GLN A 324 -14.36 -16.23 -8.17
CA GLN A 324 -13.85 -15.25 -9.14
C GLN A 324 -14.90 -14.82 -10.17
N THR A 325 -15.78 -15.73 -10.57
CA THR A 325 -16.87 -15.46 -11.54
C THR A 325 -17.98 -14.56 -11.02
N GLU A 326 -18.04 -14.36 -9.69
CA GLU A 326 -19.03 -13.50 -9.03
C GLU A 326 -18.51 -12.07 -8.84
N ILE A 327 -17.19 -11.88 -9.00
CA ILE A 327 -16.59 -10.56 -8.83
C ILE A 327 -16.95 -9.67 -10.02
N THR A 328 -17.66 -8.60 -9.71
CA THR A 328 -18.03 -7.58 -10.69
C THR A 328 -17.43 -6.23 -10.32
N PHE A 329 -17.11 -5.44 -11.32
CA PHE A 329 -16.58 -4.08 -11.13
C PHE A 329 -17.63 -3.06 -11.56
N SER A 330 -18.02 -2.19 -10.64
CA SER A 330 -19.07 -1.20 -10.88
C SER A 330 -18.53 0.22 -10.71
N GLY A 331 -18.58 0.99 -11.78
CA GLY A 331 -18.19 2.41 -11.75
C GLY A 331 -16.71 2.64 -11.66
N HIS A 332 -16.35 3.74 -11.02
CA HIS A 332 -14.99 4.21 -10.84
C HIS A 332 -14.83 4.87 -9.46
N ALA A 333 -13.74 4.63 -8.77
CA ALA A 333 -13.45 5.23 -7.48
C ALA A 333 -12.09 5.91 -7.47
N VAL A 334 -11.99 7.00 -6.72
CA VAL A 334 -10.72 7.72 -6.46
C VAL A 334 -10.59 7.93 -4.96
N GLU A 335 -9.40 7.69 -4.44
CA GLU A 335 -9.00 8.04 -3.08
C GLU A 335 -7.96 9.17 -3.12
N CYS A 336 -8.10 10.15 -2.23
CA CYS A 336 -7.09 11.16 -1.95
C CYS A 336 -6.66 11.04 -0.50
N ARG A 337 -5.35 10.95 -0.26
CA ARG A 337 -4.79 10.94 1.10
C ARG A 337 -4.74 12.33 1.68
N ILE A 338 -5.54 12.58 2.70
CA ILE A 338 -5.56 13.87 3.40
C ILE A 338 -4.53 13.81 4.52
N ASN A 339 -3.40 14.47 4.27
CA ASN A 339 -2.28 14.55 5.21
C ASN A 339 -2.29 15.92 5.91
N ALA A 340 -1.88 15.94 7.18
CA ALA A 340 -1.56 17.15 7.93
C ALA A 340 -0.20 17.69 7.50
N GLU A 341 -0.15 18.26 6.30
CA GLU A 341 1.04 18.74 5.61
C GLU A 341 0.72 19.98 4.77
N ASN A 342 1.72 20.84 4.61
CA ASN A 342 1.61 21.92 3.64
C ASN A 342 1.51 21.36 2.21
N ALA A 343 0.52 21.79 1.44
CA ALA A 343 0.18 21.26 0.12
C ALA A 343 1.28 21.37 -0.95
N ARG A 344 2.27 22.27 -0.76
CA ARG A 344 3.37 22.50 -1.72
C ARG A 344 4.70 21.98 -1.21
N THR A 345 5.06 22.30 0.02
CA THR A 345 6.35 21.92 0.60
C THR A 345 6.35 20.53 1.20
N PHE A 346 5.17 19.98 1.51
CA PHE A 346 4.96 18.73 2.23
C PHE A 346 5.59 18.71 3.63
N ARG A 347 5.77 19.92 4.21
CA ARG A 347 6.20 20.03 5.59
C ARG A 347 5.07 19.58 6.50
N PRO A 348 5.32 18.66 7.46
CA PRO A 348 4.31 18.27 8.44
C PRO A 348 3.74 19.47 9.19
N SER A 349 2.43 19.43 9.44
CA SER A 349 1.67 20.46 10.17
C SER A 349 0.91 19.83 11.32
N PRO A 350 1.60 19.31 12.36
CA PRO A 350 0.94 18.84 13.57
C PRO A 350 0.30 20.04 14.30
N GLY A 351 -0.82 19.82 14.96
CA GLY A 351 -1.53 20.91 15.64
C GLY A 351 -2.92 20.50 16.09
N GLN A 352 -3.68 21.47 16.58
CA GLN A 352 -5.05 21.25 17.00
C GLN A 352 -6.02 21.60 15.86
N ILE A 353 -6.90 20.68 15.51
CA ILE A 353 -7.99 20.91 14.56
C ILE A 353 -9.03 21.81 15.24
N SER A 354 -9.14 23.06 14.78
CA SER A 354 -10.11 24.02 15.30
C SER A 354 -11.49 23.87 14.68
N TYR A 355 -11.54 23.42 13.41
CA TYR A 355 -12.79 23.11 12.71
C TYR A 355 -12.64 21.88 11.83
N TRP A 356 -13.69 21.05 11.77
CA TRP A 356 -13.74 19.82 10.99
C TRP A 356 -15.11 19.65 10.35
N HIS A 357 -15.16 19.72 9.02
CA HIS A 357 -16.37 19.44 8.25
C HIS A 357 -16.02 18.52 7.08
N PRO A 358 -16.27 17.21 7.19
CA PRO A 358 -16.05 16.27 6.10
C PRO A 358 -17.17 16.42 5.04
N PRO A 359 -16.85 16.20 3.75
CA PRO A 359 -17.86 16.20 2.70
C PRO A 359 -18.77 14.98 2.81
N GLY A 360 -19.98 15.14 2.28
CA GLY A 360 -20.99 14.11 2.30
C GLY A 360 -21.66 13.86 0.94
N GLY A 361 -22.77 13.13 0.96
CA GLY A 361 -23.61 12.81 -0.20
C GLY A 361 -23.27 11.49 -0.87
N LEU A 362 -24.07 11.14 -1.88
CA LEU A 362 -23.96 9.85 -2.57
C LEU A 362 -22.57 9.63 -3.17
N GLY A 363 -21.99 8.47 -2.89
CA GLY A 363 -20.68 8.07 -3.41
C GLY A 363 -19.51 8.89 -2.83
N VAL A 364 -19.65 9.44 -1.63
CA VAL A 364 -18.58 10.09 -0.87
C VAL A 364 -18.41 9.35 0.46
N ARG A 365 -17.19 8.91 0.72
CA ARG A 365 -16.76 8.27 1.96
C ARG A 365 -15.54 9.00 2.50
N VAL A 366 -15.50 9.21 3.79
CA VAL A 366 -14.33 9.75 4.49
C VAL A 366 -13.92 8.77 5.58
N ASP A 367 -12.73 8.17 5.43
CA ASP A 367 -12.13 7.36 6.47
C ASP A 367 -11.15 8.22 7.26
N SER A 368 -11.50 8.51 8.52
CA SER A 368 -10.70 9.38 9.38
C SER A 368 -10.95 9.05 10.85
N GLY A 369 -9.93 9.24 11.68
CA GLY A 369 -10.01 9.14 13.13
C GLY A 369 -9.95 10.48 13.85
N VAL A 370 -9.88 11.61 13.11
CA VAL A 370 -9.79 12.95 13.71
C VAL A 370 -11.18 13.60 13.87
N TYR A 371 -11.24 14.62 14.70
CA TYR A 371 -12.44 15.37 15.03
C TYR A 371 -12.08 16.80 15.45
N GLN A 372 -13.08 17.67 15.51
CA GLN A 372 -12.88 19.05 15.99
C GLN A 372 -12.35 19.06 17.44
N GLY A 373 -11.25 19.77 17.68
CA GLY A 373 -10.54 19.81 18.96
C GLY A 373 -9.46 18.76 19.11
N TYR A 374 -9.39 17.76 18.23
CA TYR A 374 -8.31 16.75 18.26
C TYR A 374 -6.95 17.39 17.99
N ARG A 375 -5.93 16.99 18.76
CA ARG A 375 -4.55 17.39 18.55
C ARG A 375 -3.78 16.30 17.82
N ILE A 376 -3.33 16.59 16.61
CA ILE A 376 -2.49 15.68 15.80
C ILE A 376 -1.11 15.62 16.45
N PRO A 377 -0.67 14.43 16.90
CA PRO A 377 0.64 14.26 17.51
C PRO A 377 1.75 14.29 16.44
N PRO A 378 2.93 14.85 16.73
CA PRO A 378 4.04 14.95 15.78
C PRO A 378 4.91 13.67 15.68
N PHE A 379 4.47 12.56 16.26
CA PHE A 379 5.27 11.34 16.43
C PHE A 379 5.01 10.28 15.36
N TYR A 380 3.97 10.43 14.56
CA TYR A 380 3.48 9.43 13.62
C TYR A 380 3.31 10.02 12.24
N ASP A 381 2.91 9.17 11.29
CA ASP A 381 2.58 9.59 9.93
C ASP A 381 1.55 10.72 9.92
N SER A 382 1.65 11.60 8.93
CA SER A 382 0.80 12.77 8.77
C SER A 382 -0.60 12.47 8.23
N LEU A 383 -0.91 11.23 7.83
CA LEU A 383 -2.22 10.84 7.32
C LEU A 383 -3.31 11.01 8.39
N ILE A 384 -4.25 11.91 8.13
CA ILE A 384 -5.39 12.21 9.04
C ILE A 384 -6.72 11.74 8.50
N GLY A 385 -6.79 11.43 7.23
CA GLY A 385 -7.98 10.90 6.61
C GLY A 385 -7.78 10.54 5.15
N LYS A 386 -8.75 9.81 4.61
CA LYS A 386 -8.85 9.46 3.20
C LYS A 386 -10.20 9.94 2.70
N LEU A 387 -10.18 10.70 1.60
CA LEU A 387 -11.39 11.05 0.87
C LEU A 387 -11.55 10.07 -0.28
N ILE A 388 -12.57 9.23 -0.22
CA ILE A 388 -12.90 8.26 -1.25
C ILE A 388 -14.18 8.70 -1.96
N VAL A 389 -14.14 8.75 -3.28
CA VAL A 389 -15.28 9.13 -4.11
C VAL A 389 -15.54 8.05 -5.14
N HIS A 390 -16.81 7.70 -5.34
CA HIS A 390 -17.27 6.72 -6.33
C HIS A 390 -18.29 7.34 -7.26
N GLY A 391 -18.22 7.05 -8.56
CA GLY A 391 -19.17 7.44 -9.60
C GLY A 391 -19.42 6.31 -10.59
N LYS A 392 -20.49 6.39 -11.38
CA LYS A 392 -20.78 5.39 -12.43
C LYS A 392 -19.73 5.37 -13.55
N THR A 393 -19.08 6.49 -13.77
CA THR A 393 -17.99 6.67 -14.74
C THR A 393 -16.87 7.46 -14.09
N ARG A 394 -15.66 7.40 -14.65
CA ARG A 394 -14.53 8.21 -14.20
C ARG A 394 -14.85 9.72 -14.20
N ASN A 395 -15.49 10.22 -15.24
CA ASN A 395 -15.89 11.64 -15.32
C ASN A 395 -16.86 12.03 -14.20
N GLU A 396 -17.84 11.21 -13.91
CA GLU A 396 -18.78 11.44 -12.78
C GLU A 396 -18.04 11.41 -11.45
N CYS A 397 -17.10 10.46 -11.28
CA CYS A 397 -16.26 10.36 -10.10
C CYS A 397 -15.41 11.64 -9.92
N LEU A 398 -14.73 12.12 -10.97
CA LEU A 398 -13.93 13.35 -10.91
C LEU A 398 -14.76 14.60 -10.63
N MET A 399 -15.97 14.74 -11.22
CA MET A 399 -16.87 15.85 -10.88
C MET A 399 -17.28 15.80 -9.42
N ARG A 400 -17.58 14.62 -8.90
CA ARG A 400 -17.94 14.40 -7.50
C ARG A 400 -16.77 14.69 -6.56
N LEU A 401 -15.57 14.28 -6.94
CA LEU A 401 -14.36 14.59 -6.19
C LEU A 401 -14.11 16.10 -6.10
N LYS A 402 -14.25 16.82 -7.21
CA LYS A 402 -14.12 18.29 -7.24
C LYS A 402 -15.10 18.95 -6.26
N ARG A 403 -16.35 18.52 -6.24
CA ARG A 403 -17.35 19.02 -5.28
C ARG A 403 -16.98 18.66 -3.85
N ALA A 404 -16.57 17.40 -3.59
CA ALA A 404 -16.22 16.95 -2.25
C ALA A 404 -14.99 17.69 -1.69
N LEU A 405 -13.97 17.96 -2.52
CA LEU A 405 -12.79 18.75 -2.12
C LEU A 405 -13.16 20.19 -1.75
N SER A 406 -14.13 20.81 -2.45
CA SER A 406 -14.57 22.18 -2.15
C SER A 406 -15.43 22.26 -0.86
N GLU A 407 -15.99 21.15 -0.42
CA GLU A 407 -16.81 21.03 0.80
C GLU A 407 -15.96 20.64 2.02
N PHE A 408 -14.79 20.00 1.81
CA PHE A 408 -13.97 19.50 2.88
C PHE A 408 -13.20 20.63 3.59
N VAL A 409 -13.65 21.01 4.77
CA VAL A 409 -13.05 22.12 5.53
C VAL A 409 -12.35 21.59 6.77
N ILE A 410 -11.07 21.89 6.88
CA ILE A 410 -10.21 21.57 8.03
C ILE A 410 -9.41 22.82 8.40
N ASP A 411 -9.64 23.39 9.58
CA ASP A 411 -8.91 24.55 10.07
C ASP A 411 -8.04 24.20 11.28
N GLY A 412 -7.02 25.04 11.52
CA GLY A 412 -6.06 24.91 12.62
C GLY A 412 -4.75 24.23 12.22
N ILE A 413 -4.73 23.57 11.05
CA ILE A 413 -3.56 22.90 10.47
C ILE A 413 -3.53 23.11 8.96
N GLU A 414 -2.37 22.90 8.33
CA GLU A 414 -2.27 22.79 6.88
C GLU A 414 -2.57 21.35 6.44
N THR A 415 -3.19 21.19 5.26
CA THR A 415 -3.53 19.88 4.68
C THR A 415 -3.19 19.79 3.20
N THR A 416 -3.19 18.57 2.66
CA THR A 416 -3.00 18.28 1.23
C THR A 416 -4.23 18.59 0.37
N ILE A 417 -5.38 18.99 0.93
CA ILE A 417 -6.61 19.30 0.18
C ILE A 417 -6.38 20.31 -0.97
N PRO A 418 -5.63 21.43 -0.78
CA PRO A 418 -5.37 22.36 -1.86
C PRO A 418 -4.61 21.74 -3.05
N LEU A 419 -3.69 20.80 -2.79
CA LEU A 419 -2.99 20.08 -3.86
C LEU A 419 -3.99 19.31 -4.74
N PHE A 420 -4.91 18.56 -4.14
CA PHE A 420 -5.90 17.79 -4.89
C PHE A 420 -6.88 18.67 -5.65
N SER A 421 -7.21 19.84 -5.11
CA SER A 421 -8.04 20.85 -5.77
C SER A 421 -7.35 21.42 -7.02
N ASP A 422 -6.03 21.53 -7.01
CA ASP A 422 -5.24 21.94 -8.17
C ASP A 422 -5.08 20.77 -9.18
N LEU A 423 -4.82 19.56 -8.69
CA LEU A 423 -4.62 18.38 -9.53
C LEU A 423 -5.86 18.02 -10.36
N ILE A 424 -7.07 18.09 -9.78
CA ILE A 424 -8.32 17.75 -10.46
C ILE A 424 -8.62 18.66 -11.66
N LEU A 425 -7.93 19.80 -11.77
CA LEU A 425 -8.07 20.74 -12.88
C LEU A 425 -7.06 20.49 -14.00
N GLN A 426 -6.07 19.63 -13.79
CA GLN A 426 -5.02 19.37 -14.78
C GLN A 426 -5.55 18.48 -15.91
N PRO A 427 -5.38 18.86 -17.18
CA PRO A 427 -5.85 18.07 -18.31
C PRO A 427 -5.29 16.66 -18.34
N ASP A 428 -4.04 16.44 -17.96
CA ASP A 428 -3.40 15.14 -17.91
C ASP A 428 -4.08 14.22 -16.89
N ILE A 429 -4.45 14.76 -15.71
CA ILE A 429 -5.20 14.02 -14.68
C ILE A 429 -6.60 13.67 -15.17
N VAL A 430 -7.31 14.65 -15.75
CA VAL A 430 -8.67 14.44 -16.26
C VAL A 430 -8.68 13.37 -17.36
N ASN A 431 -7.68 13.36 -18.24
CA ASN A 431 -7.57 12.42 -19.34
C ASN A 431 -6.86 11.10 -18.98
N GLY A 432 -6.38 10.95 -17.73
CA GLY A 432 -5.65 9.75 -17.31
C GLY A 432 -4.26 9.61 -17.95
N LEU A 433 -3.64 10.71 -18.35
CA LEU A 433 -2.36 10.76 -19.07
C LEU A 433 -1.21 11.12 -18.12
N TYR A 434 -0.94 10.31 -17.13
CA TYR A 434 0.13 10.51 -16.15
C TYR A 434 0.93 9.22 -15.95
N ASP A 435 2.16 9.36 -15.45
CA ASP A 435 3.08 8.28 -15.07
C ASP A 435 3.59 8.51 -13.63
N ILE A 436 4.46 7.62 -13.11
CA ILE A 436 5.02 7.75 -11.76
C ILE A 436 5.87 9.01 -11.55
N HIS A 437 6.32 9.67 -12.62
CA HIS A 437 7.14 10.88 -12.57
C HIS A 437 6.33 12.17 -12.74
N TRP A 438 5.04 12.03 -13.11
CA TRP A 438 4.21 13.17 -13.49
C TRP A 438 4.06 14.20 -12.35
N LEU A 439 3.76 13.73 -11.14
CA LEU A 439 3.52 14.61 -10.00
C LEU A 439 4.79 15.38 -9.59
N GLU A 440 5.95 14.72 -9.60
CA GLU A 440 7.22 15.40 -9.29
C GLU A 440 7.56 16.48 -10.33
N LYS A 441 7.32 16.19 -11.62
CA LYS A 441 7.48 17.17 -12.69
C LYS A 441 6.51 18.34 -12.56
N TYR A 442 5.27 18.09 -12.15
CA TYR A 442 4.26 19.11 -11.89
C TYR A 442 4.68 20.01 -10.73
N LEU A 443 5.05 19.43 -9.59
CA LEU A 443 5.49 20.16 -8.39
C LEU A 443 6.78 20.98 -8.61
N ALA A 444 7.66 20.54 -9.51
CA ALA A 444 8.88 21.27 -9.83
C ALA A 444 8.62 22.55 -10.68
N LYS A 445 7.44 22.68 -11.30
CA LYS A 445 7.04 23.82 -12.14
C LYS A 445 6.16 24.83 -11.40
N SER A 446 5.53 24.42 -10.33
CA SER A 446 4.62 25.21 -9.49
C SER A 446 5.34 25.79 -8.26
#